data_eaca25d0fbc0e9dc4611bfcbbf53986f
#
_entry.id   eaca25d0fbc0e9dc4611bfcbbf53986f
#
_cell.length_a   1.000
_cell.length_b   1.000
_cell.length_c   1.000
_cell.angle_alpha   90.00
_cell.angle_beta   90.00
_cell.angle_gamma   90.00
#
_symmetry.space_group_name_H-M   'P 1'
#
loop_
_entity.id
_entity.type
_entity.pdbx_description
1 polymer ?
#
loop_
_entity_poly.entity_id
_entity_poly.type
_entity_poly.pdbx_seq_one_letter_code
_entity_poly.pdbx_strand_id
1 'polypeptide(L)'
;MGQVIRIDEARIKDHLGEMVRGTVEEALNTMLDAEADRLCGAGRYERNEGRQDRRAGSYERALHTKAGEVKLKVPKLRRQTFETAIIERYRRRESSVEEALIEMYLAGVSVRRVEDITEALWGTRVSPGTVSNLNKKIYTKIEEWRNRPIEGDHPYLYLDGIVMKRTWAGEVRNVSLLVASAVNAEGYREILGICEGAKEDKSGWSAFLRHLVDRGLSGVQLIISDACRGLVESIADYLPEARWQRCMVHFYRNVFSHVPTTKVREISHMLKAIHAQESREAAQEKAAMIIEDLRRQKLGKAADLIEAHIDETLTFYAFPDSHWLKIRTNNPLERIMKEIRRRTRVVGAFPDGQSCLNLAAARLRHIAGSQWSTRKYMNMDPLYAEQTSTHGAVA
;
A
#
# COMPACT_ATOMS: atom_id res chain seq x y z
N MET A 1 2.57 56.76 21.12
CA MET A 1 2.89 55.74 20.11
C MET A 1 3.32 54.48 20.83
N GLY A 2 2.47 53.45 20.88
CA GLY A 2 2.79 52.21 21.54
C GLY A 2 3.84 51.41 20.73
N GLN A 3 4.92 51.04 21.38
CA GLN A 3 5.95 50.20 20.81
C GLN A 3 5.34 48.80 20.60
N VAL A 4 5.10 48.40 19.35
CA VAL A 4 4.67 47.05 19.00
C VAL A 4 5.86 46.14 19.27
N ILE A 5 5.74 45.28 20.29
CA ILE A 5 6.72 44.23 20.56
C ILE A 5 6.61 43.21 19.42
N ARG A 6 7.60 43.18 18.54
CA ARG A 6 7.74 42.11 17.53
C ARG A 6 8.33 40.87 18.20
N ILE A 7 7.57 39.85 18.34
CA ILE A 7 8.00 38.52 18.80
C ILE A 7 8.77 37.87 17.65
N ASP A 8 10.04 37.57 17.86
CA ASP A 8 10.84 36.77 16.92
C ASP A 8 10.59 35.28 17.23
N GLU A 9 9.58 34.71 16.55
CA GLU A 9 9.17 33.31 16.73
C GLU A 9 10.30 32.33 16.41
N ALA A 10 11.20 32.67 15.47
CA ALA A 10 12.34 31.82 15.09
C ALA A 10 13.33 31.69 16.26
N ARG A 11 13.71 32.83 16.86
CA ARG A 11 14.63 32.86 18.02
C ARG A 11 14.05 32.16 19.26
N ILE A 12 12.72 32.30 19.49
CA ILE A 12 12.06 31.60 20.58
C ILE A 12 12.08 30.08 20.33
N LYS A 13 11.77 29.66 19.11
CA LYS A 13 11.78 28.23 18.72
C LYS A 13 13.17 27.62 18.85
N ASP A 14 14.20 28.31 18.40
CA ASP A 14 15.58 27.84 18.48
C ASP A 14 16.04 27.74 19.93
N HIS A 15 15.73 28.73 20.76
CA HIS A 15 16.08 28.73 22.19
C HIS A 15 15.32 27.60 22.96
N LEU A 16 14.05 27.41 22.69
CA LEU A 16 13.27 26.30 23.26
C LEU A 16 13.83 24.94 22.82
N GLY A 17 14.20 24.80 21.55
CA GLY A 17 14.81 23.59 21.01
C GLY A 17 16.15 23.27 21.70
N GLU A 18 16.99 24.26 21.95
CA GLU A 18 18.25 24.10 22.67
C GLU A 18 18.03 23.73 24.13
N MET A 19 17.08 24.37 24.80
CA MET A 19 16.73 24.06 26.21
C MET A 19 16.22 22.62 26.36
N VAL A 20 15.28 22.19 25.49
CA VAL A 20 14.76 20.81 25.51
C VAL A 20 15.87 19.79 25.25
N ARG A 21 16.73 20.06 24.27
CA ARG A 21 17.87 19.21 23.93
C ARG A 21 18.84 19.08 25.11
N GLY A 22 19.21 20.21 25.73
CA GLY A 22 20.07 20.23 26.91
C GLY A 22 19.50 19.45 28.09
N THR A 23 18.19 19.60 28.35
CA THR A 23 17.50 18.87 29.42
C THR A 23 17.48 17.37 29.15
N VAL A 24 17.23 16.94 27.90
CA VAL A 24 17.25 15.52 27.51
C VAL A 24 18.65 14.94 27.64
N GLU A 25 19.67 15.67 27.18
CA GLU A 25 21.08 15.28 27.30
C GLU A 25 21.51 15.09 28.76
N GLU A 26 21.18 16.03 29.61
CA GLU A 26 21.48 15.99 31.05
C GLU A 26 20.76 14.82 31.75
N ALA A 27 19.47 14.64 31.47
CA ALA A 27 18.68 13.55 32.04
C ALA A 27 19.27 12.19 31.65
N LEU A 28 19.58 11.95 30.39
CA LEU A 28 20.16 10.69 29.91
C LEU A 28 21.56 10.45 30.51
N ASN A 29 22.40 11.46 30.58
CA ASN A 29 23.72 11.34 31.18
C ASN A 29 23.65 11.05 32.70
N THR A 30 22.69 11.66 33.38
CA THR A 30 22.43 11.39 34.82
C THR A 30 21.98 9.94 35.05
N MET A 31 21.08 9.42 34.17
CA MET A 31 20.63 8.02 34.24
C MET A 31 21.77 7.05 33.96
N LEU A 32 22.64 7.32 32.99
CA LEU A 32 23.82 6.48 32.70
C LEU A 32 24.81 6.48 33.85
N ASP A 33 25.01 7.61 34.51
CA ASP A 33 25.86 7.72 35.70
C ASP A 33 25.28 6.97 36.91
N ALA A 34 23.96 7.07 37.15
CA ALA A 34 23.28 6.33 38.20
C ALA A 34 23.36 4.80 37.98
N GLU A 35 23.22 4.35 36.73
CA GLU A 35 23.35 2.94 36.39
C GLU A 35 24.78 2.41 36.59
N ALA A 36 25.77 3.23 36.23
CA ALA A 36 27.19 2.89 36.51
C ALA A 36 27.51 2.83 38.00
N ASP A 37 26.92 3.71 38.81
CA ASP A 37 27.09 3.69 40.27
C ASP A 37 26.47 2.42 40.86
N ARG A 38 25.29 2.02 40.39
CA ARG A 38 24.65 0.75 40.79
C ARG A 38 25.50 -0.47 40.44
N LEU A 39 26.06 -0.52 39.22
CA LEU A 39 26.94 -1.61 38.78
C LEU A 39 28.28 -1.64 39.54
N CYS A 40 28.78 -0.48 39.95
CA CYS A 40 29.97 -0.39 40.78
C CYS A 40 29.71 -0.72 42.26
N GLY A 41 28.45 -0.72 42.70
CA GLY A 41 28.10 -0.86 44.12
C GLY A 41 28.51 0.34 44.99
N ALA A 42 28.87 1.47 44.37
CA ALA A 42 29.25 2.70 45.07
C ALA A 42 29.25 3.91 44.11
N GLY A 43 28.96 5.10 44.65
CA GLY A 43 29.00 6.34 43.91
C GLY A 43 30.41 6.75 43.45
N ARG A 44 30.49 7.78 42.59
CA ARG A 44 31.76 8.33 42.11
C ARG A 44 32.55 8.90 43.28
N TYR A 45 33.79 8.47 43.45
CA TYR A 45 34.70 8.83 44.58
C TYR A 45 34.30 8.34 45.96
N GLU A 46 33.20 7.61 46.13
CA GLU A 46 32.80 7.00 47.39
C GLU A 46 33.73 5.85 47.76
N ARG A 47 34.14 5.77 49.02
CA ARG A 47 34.91 4.65 49.60
C ARG A 47 33.92 3.70 50.32
N ASN A 48 33.64 2.58 49.68
CA ASN A 48 32.72 1.57 50.21
C ASN A 48 33.38 0.18 50.10
N GLU A 49 33.34 -0.61 51.16
CA GLU A 49 33.87 -1.97 51.19
C GLU A 49 33.12 -2.93 50.27
N GLY A 50 31.84 -2.66 49.97
CA GLY A 50 30.99 -3.40 49.01
C GLY A 50 31.22 -3.07 47.53
N ARG A 51 32.19 -2.23 47.20
CA ARG A 51 32.45 -1.80 45.82
C ARG A 51 32.86 -2.96 44.91
N GLN A 52 32.07 -3.25 43.87
CA GLN A 52 32.29 -4.37 42.93
C GLN A 52 33.22 -4.00 41.78
N ASP A 53 33.14 -2.74 41.27
CA ASP A 53 33.99 -2.27 40.20
C ASP A 53 34.33 -0.78 40.36
N ARG A 54 35.20 -0.28 39.45
CA ARG A 54 35.64 1.13 39.43
C ARG A 54 35.44 1.71 38.03
N ARG A 55 35.03 2.99 37.94
CA ARG A 55 34.96 3.72 36.70
C ARG A 55 36.36 3.95 36.12
N ALA A 56 36.47 3.78 34.79
CA ALA A 56 37.71 3.95 34.00
C ALA A 56 37.59 5.09 32.99
N GLY A 57 36.83 6.12 33.32
CA GLY A 57 36.51 7.24 32.42
C GLY A 57 35.18 7.07 31.71
N SER A 58 34.99 7.80 30.64
CA SER A 58 33.83 7.73 29.77
C SER A 58 34.25 7.92 28.28
N TYR A 59 33.36 7.61 27.36
CA TYR A 59 33.51 7.99 25.97
C TYR A 59 32.23 8.70 25.50
N GLU A 60 32.39 9.60 24.54
CA GLU A 60 31.27 10.33 23.98
C GLU A 60 30.62 9.53 22.82
N ARG A 61 29.32 9.60 22.77
CA ARG A 61 28.49 8.96 21.71
C ARG A 61 27.33 9.88 21.38
N ALA A 62 27.08 10.10 20.09
CA ALA A 62 25.90 10.82 19.63
C ALA A 62 24.67 9.89 19.61
N LEU A 63 23.53 10.40 20.08
CA LEU A 63 22.22 9.79 19.97
C LEU A 63 21.25 10.78 19.34
N HIS A 64 20.59 10.37 18.24
CA HIS A 64 19.50 11.15 17.64
C HIS A 64 18.21 10.90 18.38
N THR A 65 17.62 11.93 18.97
CA THR A 65 16.35 11.91 19.70
C THR A 65 15.32 12.81 19.02
N LYS A 66 14.08 12.80 19.51
CA LYS A 66 13.05 13.76 19.10
C LYS A 66 13.44 15.23 19.37
N ALA A 67 14.28 15.46 20.36
CA ALA A 67 14.78 16.79 20.70
C ALA A 67 15.99 17.24 19.84
N GLY A 68 16.47 16.39 18.94
CA GLY A 68 17.68 16.57 18.15
C GLY A 68 18.81 15.62 18.59
N GLU A 69 20.03 15.90 18.11
CA GLU A 69 21.21 15.14 18.49
C GLU A 69 21.70 15.52 19.88
N VAL A 70 21.84 14.54 20.75
CA VAL A 70 22.38 14.69 22.11
C VAL A 70 23.69 13.90 22.28
N LYS A 71 24.59 14.39 23.12
CA LYS A 71 25.89 13.77 23.40
C LYS A 71 25.83 12.98 24.69
N LEU A 72 25.94 11.67 24.58
CA LEU A 72 25.96 10.78 25.72
C LEU A 72 27.40 10.54 26.19
N LYS A 73 27.64 10.68 27.50
CA LYS A 73 28.89 10.34 28.16
C LYS A 73 28.78 8.95 28.77
N VAL A 74 29.05 7.92 27.95
CA VAL A 74 28.89 6.52 28.35
C VAL A 74 30.05 6.12 29.28
N PRO A 75 29.77 5.71 30.52
CA PRO A 75 30.82 5.31 31.47
C PRO A 75 31.57 4.05 31.00
N LYS A 76 32.88 4.01 31.34
CA LYS A 76 33.72 2.80 31.21
C LYS A 76 33.96 2.23 32.58
N LEU A 77 33.85 0.91 32.76
CA LEU A 77 34.19 0.18 33.97
C LEU A 77 35.50 -0.58 33.78
N ARG A 78 36.22 -0.86 34.85
CA ARG A 78 37.55 -1.49 34.79
C ARG A 78 37.51 -3.00 34.55
N ARG A 79 36.59 -3.67 35.24
CA ARG A 79 36.53 -5.15 35.26
C ARG A 79 35.46 -5.70 34.34
N GLN A 80 34.34 -4.99 34.17
CA GLN A 80 33.20 -5.41 33.36
C GLN A 80 32.88 -4.43 32.23
N THR A 81 32.23 -4.91 31.18
CA THR A 81 31.70 -4.05 30.12
C THR A 81 30.48 -3.32 30.66
N PHE A 82 30.41 -1.98 30.47
CA PHE A 82 29.21 -1.23 30.79
C PHE A 82 28.14 -1.51 29.76
N GLU A 83 27.14 -2.30 30.12
CA GLU A 83 25.94 -2.57 29.33
C GLU A 83 24.76 -1.90 30.02
N THR A 84 24.17 -0.91 29.36
CA THR A 84 23.06 -0.13 29.89
C THR A 84 21.72 -0.66 29.40
N ALA A 85 20.72 -0.72 30.29
CA ALA A 85 19.34 -1.02 29.96
C ALA A 85 18.62 0.19 29.32
N ILE A 86 19.20 1.40 29.45
CA ILE A 86 18.58 2.65 28.98
C ILE A 86 18.70 2.78 27.45
N ILE A 87 19.84 2.35 26.88
CA ILE A 87 20.14 2.48 25.47
C ILE A 87 20.82 1.21 24.98
N GLU A 88 20.21 0.54 24.01
CA GLU A 88 20.81 -0.65 23.38
C GLU A 88 22.22 -0.36 22.84
N ARG A 89 23.11 -1.30 23.01
CA ARG A 89 24.48 -1.24 22.49
C ARG A 89 24.45 -1.03 20.98
N TYR A 90 25.20 -0.06 20.47
CA TYR A 90 25.26 0.36 19.07
C TYR A 90 24.03 1.11 18.51
N ARG A 91 23.02 1.39 19.30
CA ARG A 91 21.88 2.20 18.84
C ARG A 91 22.30 3.67 18.69
N ARG A 92 22.12 4.22 17.51
CA ARG A 92 22.48 5.62 17.16
C ARG A 92 21.27 6.54 17.14
N ARG A 93 20.04 5.99 17.21
CA ARG A 93 18.79 6.74 17.15
C ARG A 93 17.77 6.18 18.13
N GLU A 94 16.93 7.08 18.63
CA GLU A 94 15.74 6.72 19.36
C GLU A 94 14.77 5.94 18.46
N SER A 95 14.05 4.94 19.00
CA SER A 95 13.11 4.11 18.23
C SER A 95 12.06 4.93 17.52
N SER A 96 11.54 5.95 18.15
CA SER A 96 10.54 6.84 17.57
C SER A 96 11.03 7.64 16.36
N VAL A 97 12.33 7.96 16.30
CA VAL A 97 12.94 8.60 15.12
C VAL A 97 13.06 7.59 13.98
N GLU A 98 13.47 6.35 14.27
CA GLU A 98 13.50 5.28 13.27
C GLU A 98 12.09 4.98 12.73
N GLU A 99 11.10 4.88 13.60
CA GLU A 99 9.69 4.68 13.23
C GLU A 99 9.16 5.82 12.36
N ALA A 100 9.45 7.08 12.71
CA ALA A 100 9.05 8.22 11.90
C ALA A 100 9.69 8.21 10.51
N LEU A 101 10.97 7.85 10.39
CA LEU A 101 11.66 7.69 9.12
C LEU A 101 11.03 6.57 8.27
N ILE A 102 10.70 5.46 8.91
CA ILE A 102 10.00 4.33 8.30
C ILE A 102 8.64 4.80 7.76
N GLU A 103 7.83 5.46 8.60
CA GLU A 103 6.51 5.95 8.20
C GLU A 103 6.58 7.01 7.09
N MET A 104 7.55 7.92 7.12
CA MET A 104 7.77 8.86 6.02
C MET A 104 8.05 8.13 4.70
N TYR A 105 8.89 7.11 4.72
CA TYR A 105 9.18 6.31 3.54
C TYR A 105 7.94 5.54 3.06
N LEU A 106 7.22 4.88 3.96
CA LEU A 106 5.98 4.15 3.67
C LEU A 106 4.88 5.08 3.15
N ALA A 107 4.77 6.28 3.70
CA ALA A 107 3.88 7.33 3.22
C ALA A 107 4.28 7.88 1.84
N GLY A 108 5.49 7.51 1.40
CA GLY A 108 5.94 7.82 0.06
C GLY A 108 6.78 9.08 -0.05
N VAL A 109 7.39 9.57 1.01
CA VAL A 109 8.37 10.67 0.95
C VAL A 109 9.64 10.15 0.28
N SER A 110 10.18 10.89 -0.71
CA SER A 110 11.44 10.48 -1.36
C SER A 110 12.60 10.55 -0.36
N VAL A 111 13.60 9.69 -0.53
CA VAL A 111 14.78 9.65 0.37
C VAL A 111 15.44 11.03 0.51
N ARG A 112 15.57 11.79 -0.58
CA ARG A 112 16.12 13.16 -0.54
C ARG A 112 15.26 14.09 0.31
N ARG A 113 13.93 14.00 0.18
CA ARG A 113 13.02 14.85 0.96
C ARG A 113 12.95 14.41 2.43
N VAL A 114 13.28 13.17 2.75
CA VAL A 114 13.47 12.72 4.14
C VAL A 114 14.64 13.46 4.77
N GLU A 115 15.75 13.67 4.05
CA GLU A 115 16.87 14.47 4.54
C GLU A 115 16.47 15.91 4.89
N ASP A 116 15.75 16.59 4.00
CA ASP A 116 15.28 17.96 4.22
C ASP A 116 14.33 18.04 5.42
N ILE A 117 13.42 17.08 5.54
CA ILE A 117 12.46 16.99 6.65
C ILE A 117 13.19 16.73 7.97
N THR A 118 14.14 15.80 7.99
CA THR A 118 14.88 15.48 9.22
C THR A 118 15.77 16.63 9.67
N GLU A 119 16.35 17.35 8.73
CA GLU A 119 17.10 18.59 9.03
C GLU A 119 16.18 19.65 9.64
N ALA A 120 15.00 19.86 9.05
CA ALA A 120 14.03 20.84 9.54
C ALA A 120 13.41 20.50 10.91
N LEU A 121 13.17 19.20 11.17
CA LEU A 121 12.52 18.75 12.41
C LEU A 121 13.49 18.52 13.56
N TRP A 122 14.69 18.00 13.28
CA TRP A 122 15.64 17.52 14.28
C TRP A 122 17.03 18.18 14.19
N GLY A 123 17.22 19.10 13.24
CA GLY A 123 18.51 19.78 13.03
C GLY A 123 19.62 18.86 12.53
N THR A 124 19.29 17.64 12.06
CA THR A 124 20.28 16.68 11.58
C THR A 124 19.84 16.03 10.26
N ARG A 125 20.77 15.90 9.31
CA ARG A 125 20.55 15.18 8.06
C ARG A 125 20.69 13.69 8.27
N VAL A 126 19.69 12.93 7.88
CA VAL A 126 19.77 11.48 7.85
C VAL A 126 20.26 11.06 6.45
N SER A 127 21.43 10.44 6.38
CA SER A 127 22.01 10.07 5.07
C SER A 127 21.15 9.09 4.29
N PRO A 128 21.17 9.11 2.94
CA PRO A 128 20.46 8.15 2.08
C PRO A 128 20.79 6.70 2.42
N GLY A 129 22.04 6.41 2.78
CA GLY A 129 22.49 5.09 3.22
C GLY A 129 21.79 4.62 4.49
N THR A 130 21.47 5.53 5.41
CA THR A 130 20.71 5.20 6.62
C THR A 130 19.27 4.84 6.29
N VAL A 131 18.60 5.62 5.44
CA VAL A 131 17.24 5.35 4.98
C VAL A 131 17.20 4.01 4.21
N SER A 132 18.23 3.73 3.40
CA SER A 132 18.36 2.45 2.69
C SER A 132 18.52 1.26 3.64
N ASN A 133 19.28 1.40 4.74
CA ASN A 133 19.42 0.34 5.74
C ASN A 133 18.15 0.14 6.58
N LEU A 134 17.40 1.19 6.86
CA LEU A 134 16.07 1.09 7.47
C LEU A 134 15.08 0.38 6.56
N ASN A 135 15.18 0.59 5.24
CA ASN A 135 14.36 -0.12 4.25
C ASN A 135 14.50 -1.65 4.35
N LYS A 136 15.68 -2.18 4.65
CA LYS A 136 15.86 -3.62 4.84
C LYS A 136 15.06 -4.16 6.03
N LYS A 137 14.99 -3.41 7.13
CA LYS A 137 14.13 -3.77 8.29
C LYS A 137 12.64 -3.71 7.94
N ILE A 138 12.25 -2.76 7.07
CA ILE A 138 10.88 -2.60 6.60
C ILE A 138 10.47 -3.76 5.70
N TYR A 139 11.37 -4.31 4.90
CA TYR A 139 11.07 -5.40 3.97
C TYR A 139 10.50 -6.63 4.68
N THR A 140 11.00 -6.98 5.86
CA THR A 140 10.42 -8.05 6.67
C THR A 140 8.96 -7.76 7.04
N LYS A 141 8.66 -6.56 7.51
CA LYS A 141 7.28 -6.14 7.85
C LYS A 141 6.36 -6.06 6.63
N ILE A 142 6.91 -5.71 5.46
CA ILE A 142 6.15 -5.70 4.20
C ILE A 142 5.85 -7.14 3.75
N GLU A 143 6.82 -8.04 3.86
CA GLU A 143 6.63 -9.46 3.54
C GLU A 143 5.61 -10.12 4.47
N GLU A 144 5.68 -9.87 5.77
CA GLU A 144 4.68 -10.32 6.75
C GLU A 144 3.28 -9.83 6.36
N TRP A 145 3.15 -8.54 6.00
CA TRP A 145 1.87 -7.98 5.58
C TRP A 145 1.37 -8.58 4.26
N ARG A 146 2.25 -8.82 3.29
CA ARG A 146 1.89 -9.44 2.01
C ARG A 146 1.42 -10.87 2.16
N ASN A 147 2.00 -11.62 3.09
CA ASN A 147 1.76 -13.03 3.33
C ASN A 147 0.80 -13.31 4.51
N ARG A 148 0.18 -12.26 5.07
CA ARG A 148 -0.77 -12.44 6.17
C ARG A 148 -1.94 -13.34 5.77
N PRO A 149 -2.53 -14.11 6.69
CA PRO A 149 -3.76 -14.84 6.45
C PRO A 149 -4.87 -13.92 5.91
N ILE A 150 -5.73 -14.46 5.06
CA ILE A 150 -6.96 -13.83 4.59
C ILE A 150 -8.10 -14.49 5.37
N GLU A 151 -8.85 -13.69 6.14
CA GLU A 151 -9.87 -14.21 7.05
C GLU A 151 -11.26 -13.79 6.56
N GLY A 152 -12.21 -14.71 6.65
CA GLY A 152 -13.60 -14.49 6.25
C GLY A 152 -13.83 -14.51 4.73
N ASP A 153 -15.09 -14.37 4.36
CA ASP A 153 -15.52 -14.41 2.96
C ASP A 153 -15.37 -13.07 2.26
N HIS A 154 -14.98 -13.15 0.97
CA HIS A 154 -14.77 -12.00 0.11
C HIS A 154 -15.59 -12.10 -1.17
N PRO A 155 -16.90 -11.81 -1.14
CA PRO A 155 -17.80 -12.04 -2.28
C PRO A 155 -17.38 -11.33 -3.57
N TYR A 156 -16.75 -10.17 -3.48
CA TYR A 156 -16.31 -9.39 -4.65
C TYR A 156 -14.81 -9.22 -4.67
N LEU A 157 -14.16 -9.75 -5.71
CA LEU A 157 -12.72 -9.70 -5.91
C LEU A 157 -12.39 -8.82 -7.14
N TYR A 158 -11.51 -7.85 -6.98
CA TYR A 158 -11.02 -6.98 -8.04
C TYR A 158 -9.56 -7.31 -8.33
N LEU A 159 -9.25 -7.60 -9.59
CA LEU A 159 -7.90 -7.96 -10.06
C LEU A 159 -7.44 -7.00 -11.16
N ASP A 160 -6.18 -6.57 -11.09
CA ASP A 160 -5.59 -5.70 -12.10
C ASP A 160 -4.06 -5.83 -12.10
N GLY A 161 -3.44 -5.51 -13.22
CA GLY A 161 -2.01 -5.49 -13.41
C GLY A 161 -1.47 -4.07 -13.66
N ILE A 162 -0.26 -3.80 -13.20
CA ILE A 162 0.44 -2.56 -13.48
C ILE A 162 1.84 -2.84 -14.02
N VAL A 163 2.12 -2.35 -15.24
CA VAL A 163 3.44 -2.49 -15.84
C VAL A 163 4.38 -1.42 -15.30
N MET A 164 5.53 -1.86 -14.82
CA MET A 164 6.60 -1.05 -14.26
C MET A 164 7.90 -1.31 -15.00
N LYS A 165 8.81 -0.33 -14.98
CA LYS A 165 10.14 -0.48 -15.55
C LYS A 165 11.15 -0.83 -14.45
N ARG A 166 11.98 -1.85 -14.69
CA ARG A 166 13.12 -2.19 -13.83
C ARG A 166 14.38 -2.37 -14.65
N THR A 167 15.53 -2.23 -14.02
CA THR A 167 16.83 -2.56 -14.59
C THR A 167 17.19 -4.00 -14.29
N TRP A 168 17.60 -4.75 -15.30
CA TRP A 168 18.09 -6.12 -15.20
C TRP A 168 19.33 -6.27 -16.04
N ALA A 169 20.47 -6.62 -15.42
CA ALA A 169 21.75 -6.77 -16.13
C ALA A 169 22.11 -5.59 -17.06
N GLY A 170 21.81 -4.35 -16.61
CA GLY A 170 22.07 -3.13 -17.39
C GLY A 170 20.97 -2.74 -18.40
N GLU A 171 19.98 -3.60 -18.64
CA GLU A 171 18.84 -3.33 -19.52
C GLU A 171 17.59 -2.96 -18.74
N VAL A 172 16.77 -2.02 -19.28
CA VAL A 172 15.47 -1.68 -18.72
C VAL A 172 14.42 -2.63 -19.28
N ARG A 173 13.80 -3.41 -18.42
CA ARG A 173 12.70 -4.34 -18.76
C ARG A 173 11.42 -3.96 -18.07
N ASN A 174 10.30 -4.29 -18.70
CA ASN A 174 8.99 -4.18 -18.09
C ASN A 174 8.77 -5.36 -17.14
N VAL A 175 8.17 -5.08 -15.99
CA VAL A 175 7.69 -6.06 -15.03
C VAL A 175 6.25 -5.73 -14.68
N SER A 176 5.39 -6.71 -14.55
CA SER A 176 4.01 -6.52 -14.11
C SER A 176 3.90 -6.72 -12.60
N LEU A 177 3.23 -5.82 -11.92
CA LEU A 177 2.78 -6.02 -10.55
C LEU A 177 1.29 -6.36 -10.60
N LEU A 178 0.93 -7.55 -10.12
CA LEU A 178 -0.43 -8.04 -10.03
C LEU A 178 -0.99 -7.68 -8.67
N VAL A 179 -2.17 -7.08 -8.62
CA VAL A 179 -2.79 -6.59 -7.38
C VAL A 179 -4.19 -7.13 -7.24
N ALA A 180 -4.52 -7.56 -6.02
CA ALA A 180 -5.85 -8.00 -5.63
C ALA A 180 -6.41 -7.12 -4.51
N SER A 181 -7.63 -6.62 -4.69
CA SER A 181 -8.45 -6.03 -3.64
C SER A 181 -9.82 -6.67 -3.63
N ALA A 182 -10.50 -6.68 -2.50
CA ALA A 182 -11.80 -7.31 -2.37
C ALA A 182 -12.74 -6.47 -1.51
N VAL A 183 -14.01 -6.85 -1.52
CA VAL A 183 -15.00 -6.44 -0.52
C VAL A 183 -15.34 -7.67 0.29
N ASN A 184 -15.19 -7.56 1.63
CA ASN A 184 -15.49 -8.65 2.55
C ASN A 184 -16.99 -8.77 2.85
N ALA A 185 -17.37 -9.79 3.60
CA ALA A 185 -18.75 -10.10 3.96
C ALA A 185 -19.47 -8.94 4.67
N GLU A 186 -18.77 -8.10 5.42
CA GLU A 186 -19.30 -6.94 6.14
C GLU A 186 -19.41 -5.70 5.25
N GLY A 187 -18.88 -5.74 4.02
CA GLY A 187 -18.93 -4.66 3.04
C GLY A 187 -17.77 -3.65 3.13
N TYR A 188 -16.67 -4.02 3.77
CA TYR A 188 -15.44 -3.23 3.79
C TYR A 188 -14.49 -3.66 2.67
N ARG A 189 -13.66 -2.72 2.21
CA ARG A 189 -12.65 -3.01 1.20
C ARG A 189 -11.36 -3.46 1.84
N GLU A 190 -10.75 -4.47 1.25
CA GLU A 190 -9.46 -4.99 1.67
C GLU A 190 -8.50 -5.08 0.49
N ILE A 191 -7.21 -4.83 0.75
CA ILE A 191 -6.14 -5.13 -0.19
C ILE A 191 -5.61 -6.52 0.18
N LEU A 192 -5.89 -7.52 -0.65
CA LEU A 192 -5.54 -8.91 -0.34
C LEU A 192 -4.08 -9.23 -0.65
N GLY A 193 -3.53 -8.64 -1.71
CA GLY A 193 -2.15 -8.96 -2.06
C GLY A 193 -1.60 -8.17 -3.24
N ILE A 194 -0.31 -8.31 -3.40
CA ILE A 194 0.47 -7.86 -4.55
C ILE A 194 1.61 -8.84 -4.80
N CYS A 195 1.85 -9.16 -6.05
CA CYS A 195 3.04 -9.93 -6.45
C CYS A 195 3.66 -9.37 -7.73
N GLU A 196 4.90 -9.76 -7.99
CA GLU A 196 5.56 -9.56 -9.27
C GLU A 196 5.19 -10.69 -10.22
N GLY A 197 4.70 -10.35 -11.43
CA GLY A 197 4.57 -11.26 -12.56
C GLY A 197 5.61 -10.88 -13.62
N ALA A 198 6.24 -11.85 -14.24
CA ALA A 198 7.17 -11.58 -15.35
C ALA A 198 6.46 -10.89 -16.52
N LYS A 199 5.21 -11.30 -16.74
CA LYS A 199 4.23 -10.69 -17.66
C LYS A 199 2.83 -10.89 -17.06
N GLU A 200 1.83 -10.23 -17.64
CA GLU A 200 0.40 -10.53 -17.36
C GLU A 200 -0.04 -11.79 -18.12
N ASP A 201 0.69 -12.90 -17.92
CA ASP A 201 0.41 -14.19 -18.55
C ASP A 201 -0.30 -15.15 -17.58
N LYS A 202 -0.75 -16.29 -18.11
CA LYS A 202 -1.44 -17.30 -17.32
C LYS A 202 -0.61 -17.80 -16.14
N SER A 203 0.70 -17.97 -16.31
CA SER A 203 1.59 -18.45 -15.26
C SER A 203 1.66 -17.49 -14.06
N GLY A 204 1.81 -16.18 -14.31
CA GLY A 204 1.84 -15.15 -13.28
C GLY A 204 0.52 -15.06 -12.52
N TRP A 205 -0.60 -15.03 -13.24
CA TRP A 205 -1.92 -14.98 -12.61
C TRP A 205 -2.26 -16.25 -11.84
N SER A 206 -1.94 -17.45 -12.38
CA SER A 206 -2.13 -18.73 -11.69
C SER A 206 -1.34 -18.79 -10.38
N ALA A 207 -0.09 -18.37 -10.40
CA ALA A 207 0.73 -18.34 -9.18
C ALA A 207 0.16 -17.35 -8.14
N PHE A 208 -0.34 -16.20 -8.59
CA PHE A 208 -0.93 -15.19 -7.71
C PHE A 208 -2.26 -15.66 -7.11
N LEU A 209 -3.17 -16.19 -7.91
CA LEU A 209 -4.46 -16.71 -7.43
C LEU A 209 -4.27 -17.88 -6.46
N ARG A 210 -3.36 -18.82 -6.78
CA ARG A 210 -2.98 -19.89 -5.85
C ARG A 210 -2.51 -19.32 -4.52
N HIS A 211 -1.61 -18.36 -4.53
CA HIS A 211 -1.09 -17.73 -3.32
C HIS A 211 -2.21 -17.07 -2.49
N LEU A 212 -3.22 -16.47 -3.11
CA LEU A 212 -4.38 -15.91 -2.39
C LEU A 212 -5.23 -17.01 -1.74
N VAL A 213 -5.49 -18.10 -2.48
CA VAL A 213 -6.25 -19.26 -1.98
C VAL A 213 -5.51 -19.96 -0.84
N ASP A 214 -4.20 -20.19 -0.98
CA ASP A 214 -3.35 -20.80 0.06
C ASP A 214 -3.33 -19.95 1.35
N ARG A 215 -3.55 -18.64 1.26
CA ARG A 215 -3.65 -17.73 2.40
C ARG A 215 -5.05 -17.65 3.02
N GLY A 216 -6.04 -18.35 2.46
CA GLY A 216 -7.39 -18.42 3.00
C GLY A 216 -8.46 -17.64 2.24
N LEU A 217 -8.20 -17.16 1.01
CA LEU A 217 -9.24 -16.52 0.19
C LEU A 217 -10.42 -17.46 -0.05
N SER A 218 -11.62 -17.09 0.40
CA SER A 218 -12.85 -17.86 0.32
C SER A 218 -14.07 -17.00 -0.02
N GLY A 219 -15.18 -17.66 -0.37
CA GLY A 219 -16.49 -17.03 -0.59
C GLY A 219 -16.57 -16.11 -1.81
N VAL A 220 -15.65 -16.21 -2.77
CA VAL A 220 -15.63 -15.35 -3.97
C VAL A 220 -16.79 -15.72 -4.89
N GLN A 221 -17.67 -14.76 -5.15
CA GLN A 221 -18.84 -14.94 -6.03
C GLN A 221 -18.68 -14.21 -7.37
N LEU A 222 -17.98 -13.06 -7.38
CA LEU A 222 -17.74 -12.26 -8.57
C LEU A 222 -16.33 -11.74 -8.61
N ILE A 223 -15.67 -11.93 -9.74
CA ILE A 223 -14.33 -11.40 -10.04
C ILE A 223 -14.46 -10.32 -11.10
N ILE A 224 -13.97 -9.12 -10.79
CA ILE A 224 -14.00 -7.97 -11.69
C ILE A 224 -12.58 -7.69 -12.19
N SER A 225 -12.36 -7.73 -13.50
CA SER A 225 -11.05 -7.46 -14.10
C SER A 225 -11.16 -6.92 -15.52
N ASP A 226 -10.03 -6.61 -16.13
CA ASP A 226 -9.95 -6.50 -17.59
C ASP A 226 -9.98 -7.88 -18.26
N ALA A 227 -10.04 -7.93 -19.59
CA ALA A 227 -10.08 -9.17 -20.36
C ALA A 227 -8.65 -9.67 -20.69
N CYS A 228 -7.75 -9.67 -19.72
CA CYS A 228 -6.46 -10.33 -19.87
C CYS A 228 -6.68 -11.85 -19.97
N ARG A 229 -6.34 -12.44 -21.13
CA ARG A 229 -6.61 -13.86 -21.40
C ARG A 229 -6.02 -14.78 -20.34
N GLY A 230 -4.75 -14.51 -19.94
CA GLY A 230 -4.09 -15.32 -18.91
C GLY A 230 -4.79 -15.27 -17.57
N LEU A 231 -5.38 -14.12 -17.19
CA LEU A 231 -6.17 -13.98 -15.98
C LEU A 231 -7.49 -14.75 -16.06
N VAL A 232 -8.24 -14.58 -17.14
CA VAL A 232 -9.55 -15.23 -17.31
C VAL A 232 -9.40 -16.76 -17.28
N GLU A 233 -8.40 -17.31 -17.96
CA GLU A 233 -8.09 -18.75 -17.91
C GLU A 233 -7.70 -19.21 -16.51
N SER A 234 -6.94 -18.42 -15.75
CA SER A 234 -6.53 -18.74 -14.38
C SER A 234 -7.69 -18.69 -13.37
N ILE A 235 -8.68 -17.82 -13.59
CA ILE A 235 -9.89 -17.76 -12.75
C ILE A 235 -10.63 -19.10 -12.79
N ALA A 236 -10.80 -19.69 -13.97
CA ALA A 236 -11.47 -20.99 -14.11
C ALA A 236 -10.72 -22.14 -13.40
N ASP A 237 -9.38 -22.05 -13.33
CA ASP A 237 -8.56 -23.07 -12.69
C ASP A 237 -8.56 -22.98 -11.15
N TYR A 238 -8.65 -21.78 -10.56
CA TYR A 238 -8.47 -21.56 -9.11
C TYR A 238 -9.71 -21.10 -8.37
N LEU A 239 -10.65 -20.48 -9.05
CA LEU A 239 -11.91 -19.96 -8.49
C LEU A 239 -13.09 -20.31 -9.41
N PRO A 240 -13.32 -21.60 -9.71
CA PRO A 240 -14.29 -22.04 -10.72
C PRO A 240 -15.74 -21.69 -10.37
N GLU A 241 -16.05 -21.47 -9.10
CA GLU A 241 -17.40 -21.10 -8.63
C GLU A 241 -17.71 -19.63 -8.81
N ALA A 242 -16.68 -18.80 -8.97
CA ALA A 242 -16.82 -17.36 -9.11
C ALA A 242 -17.22 -16.98 -10.55
N ARG A 243 -18.21 -16.12 -10.67
CA ARG A 243 -18.56 -15.52 -11.96
C ARG A 243 -17.52 -14.46 -12.33
N TRP A 244 -17.28 -14.26 -13.62
CA TRP A 244 -16.39 -13.23 -14.10
C TRP A 244 -17.17 -12.07 -14.71
N GLN A 245 -16.80 -10.86 -14.34
CA GLN A 245 -17.29 -9.59 -14.86
C GLN A 245 -16.15 -8.85 -15.55
N ARG A 246 -16.25 -8.65 -16.86
CA ARG A 246 -15.34 -7.77 -17.58
C ARG A 246 -15.59 -6.32 -17.18
N CYS A 247 -14.53 -5.60 -16.83
CA CYS A 247 -14.63 -4.19 -16.50
C CYS A 247 -15.18 -3.38 -17.68
N MET A 248 -16.35 -2.79 -17.50
CA MET A 248 -17.06 -2.00 -18.47
C MET A 248 -16.22 -0.84 -19.05
N VAL A 249 -15.37 -0.20 -18.20
CA VAL A 249 -14.53 0.93 -18.65
C VAL A 249 -13.42 0.45 -19.59
N HIS A 250 -12.79 -0.69 -19.31
CA HIS A 250 -11.80 -1.30 -20.21
C HIS A 250 -12.44 -1.79 -21.49
N PHE A 251 -13.62 -2.38 -21.42
CA PHE A 251 -14.39 -2.74 -22.60
C PHE A 251 -14.67 -1.54 -23.50
N TYR A 252 -15.13 -0.40 -22.94
CA TYR A 252 -15.36 0.81 -23.72
C TYR A 252 -14.07 1.31 -24.40
N ARG A 253 -12.94 1.31 -23.69
CA ARG A 253 -11.65 1.70 -24.28
C ARG A 253 -11.28 0.80 -25.47
N ASN A 254 -11.56 -0.50 -25.36
CA ASN A 254 -11.32 -1.44 -26.47
C ASN A 254 -12.22 -1.13 -27.67
N VAL A 255 -13.51 -0.85 -27.47
CA VAL A 255 -14.41 -0.42 -28.55
C VAL A 255 -13.92 0.88 -29.17
N PHE A 256 -13.51 1.87 -28.38
CA PHE A 256 -13.05 3.16 -28.88
C PHE A 256 -11.77 3.06 -29.74
N SER A 257 -10.94 2.03 -29.53
CA SER A 257 -9.76 1.81 -30.39
C SER A 257 -10.11 1.47 -31.81
N HIS A 258 -11.37 1.10 -32.12
CA HIS A 258 -11.91 0.81 -33.46
C HIS A 258 -12.84 1.90 -33.96
N VAL A 259 -12.92 3.06 -33.27
CA VAL A 259 -13.82 4.18 -33.61
C VAL A 259 -12.99 5.43 -33.89
N PRO A 260 -13.29 6.18 -34.97
CA PRO A 260 -12.68 7.48 -35.23
C PRO A 260 -12.87 8.43 -34.04
N THR A 261 -11.84 9.21 -33.68
CA THR A 261 -11.85 10.12 -32.53
C THR A 261 -13.06 11.06 -32.50
N THR A 262 -13.52 11.51 -33.67
CA THR A 262 -14.69 12.39 -33.82
C THR A 262 -15.99 11.74 -33.38
N LYS A 263 -16.11 10.41 -33.48
CA LYS A 263 -17.32 9.65 -33.12
C LYS A 263 -17.28 9.06 -31.70
N VAL A 264 -16.15 9.08 -31.01
CA VAL A 264 -16.01 8.47 -29.69
C VAL A 264 -17.06 8.95 -28.68
N ARG A 265 -17.42 10.24 -28.71
CA ARG A 265 -18.43 10.81 -27.82
C ARG A 265 -19.82 10.19 -28.05
N GLU A 266 -20.24 10.07 -29.31
CA GLU A 266 -21.51 9.45 -29.70
C GLU A 266 -21.57 8.00 -29.27
N ILE A 267 -20.54 7.22 -29.65
CA ILE A 267 -20.46 5.81 -29.32
C ILE A 267 -20.39 5.59 -27.80
N SER A 268 -19.74 6.49 -27.05
CA SER A 268 -19.72 6.44 -25.57
C SER A 268 -21.13 6.56 -24.97
N HIS A 269 -21.99 7.41 -25.52
CA HIS A 269 -23.40 7.52 -25.12
C HIS A 269 -24.18 6.23 -25.39
N MET A 270 -23.97 5.65 -26.60
CA MET A 270 -24.59 4.38 -26.97
C MET A 270 -24.21 3.24 -26.03
N LEU A 271 -22.91 3.06 -25.75
CA LEU A 271 -22.44 2.03 -24.85
C LEU A 271 -22.95 2.22 -23.41
N LYS A 272 -22.99 3.46 -22.92
CA LYS A 272 -23.58 3.76 -21.60
C LYS A 272 -25.06 3.42 -21.53
N ALA A 273 -25.81 3.58 -22.63
CA ALA A 273 -27.22 3.24 -22.70
C ALA A 273 -27.46 1.73 -22.56
N ILE A 274 -26.54 0.85 -23.02
CA ILE A 274 -26.61 -0.59 -22.78
C ILE A 274 -26.57 -0.89 -21.27
N HIS A 275 -25.57 -0.33 -20.55
CA HIS A 275 -25.35 -0.63 -19.14
C HIS A 275 -26.24 0.22 -18.18
N ALA A 276 -27.16 1.00 -18.72
CA ALA A 276 -28.14 1.77 -17.96
C ALA A 276 -29.54 1.14 -17.96
N GLN A 277 -29.67 -0.04 -18.58
CA GLN A 277 -30.94 -0.77 -18.61
C GLN A 277 -31.27 -1.39 -17.25
N GLU A 278 -32.54 -1.67 -17.02
CA GLU A 278 -33.10 -2.22 -15.79
C GLU A 278 -32.89 -3.75 -15.65
N SER A 279 -32.62 -4.44 -16.73
CA SER A 279 -32.38 -5.90 -16.73
C SER A 279 -31.31 -6.31 -17.75
N ARG A 280 -30.85 -7.54 -17.61
CA ARG A 280 -29.88 -8.13 -18.54
C ARG A 280 -30.46 -8.28 -19.94
N GLU A 281 -31.72 -8.71 -20.03
CA GLU A 281 -32.45 -8.91 -21.28
C GLU A 281 -32.60 -7.57 -22.04
N ALA A 282 -33.05 -6.52 -21.35
CA ALA A 282 -33.16 -5.18 -21.92
C ALA A 282 -31.78 -4.63 -22.36
N ALA A 283 -30.72 -4.93 -21.62
CA ALA A 283 -29.36 -4.55 -22.00
C ALA A 283 -28.89 -5.30 -23.27
N GLN A 284 -29.21 -6.57 -23.43
CA GLN A 284 -28.90 -7.37 -24.62
C GLN A 284 -29.69 -6.88 -25.84
N GLU A 285 -30.99 -6.60 -25.70
CA GLU A 285 -31.80 -6.00 -26.79
C GLU A 285 -31.24 -4.65 -27.21
N LYS A 286 -30.87 -3.80 -26.24
CA LYS A 286 -30.25 -2.52 -26.51
C LYS A 286 -28.90 -2.67 -27.20
N ALA A 287 -28.11 -3.65 -26.83
CA ALA A 287 -26.83 -3.95 -27.50
C ALA A 287 -27.05 -4.37 -28.96
N ALA A 288 -28.02 -5.24 -29.25
CA ALA A 288 -28.36 -5.67 -30.60
C ALA A 288 -28.71 -4.48 -31.51
N MET A 289 -29.56 -3.56 -31.02
CA MET A 289 -29.90 -2.33 -31.76
C MET A 289 -28.67 -1.47 -32.06
N ILE A 290 -27.76 -1.34 -31.09
CA ILE A 290 -26.53 -0.55 -31.25
C ILE A 290 -25.56 -1.21 -32.24
N ILE A 291 -25.44 -2.53 -32.20
CA ILE A 291 -24.61 -3.30 -33.14
C ILE A 291 -25.06 -3.04 -34.58
N GLU A 292 -26.38 -3.10 -34.84
CA GLU A 292 -26.92 -2.80 -36.18
C GLU A 292 -26.64 -1.34 -36.61
N ASP A 293 -26.78 -0.40 -35.67
CA ASP A 293 -26.52 1.01 -35.97
C ASP A 293 -25.04 1.27 -36.30
N LEU A 294 -24.12 0.65 -35.53
CA LEU A 294 -22.67 0.71 -35.80
C LEU A 294 -22.32 0.12 -37.18
N ARG A 295 -22.98 -0.98 -37.60
CA ARG A 295 -22.80 -1.58 -38.93
C ARG A 295 -23.28 -0.62 -40.02
N ARG A 296 -24.43 0.02 -39.84
CA ARG A 296 -24.92 1.08 -40.74
C ARG A 296 -23.96 2.27 -40.87
N GLN A 297 -23.31 2.62 -39.74
CA GLN A 297 -22.30 3.67 -39.69
C GLN A 297 -20.92 3.26 -40.24
N LYS A 298 -20.77 2.04 -40.80
CA LYS A 298 -19.52 1.44 -41.30
C LYS A 298 -18.45 1.24 -40.21
N LEU A 299 -18.87 1.04 -38.96
CA LEU A 299 -18.03 0.75 -37.82
C LEU A 299 -18.04 -0.75 -37.48
N GLY A 300 -17.90 -1.64 -38.47
CA GLY A 300 -18.03 -3.09 -38.35
C GLY A 300 -17.15 -3.69 -37.26
N LYS A 301 -15.86 -3.31 -37.19
CA LYS A 301 -14.95 -3.83 -36.13
C LYS A 301 -15.42 -3.51 -34.71
N ALA A 302 -16.00 -2.32 -34.50
CA ALA A 302 -16.56 -1.97 -33.18
C ALA A 302 -17.85 -2.78 -32.92
N ALA A 303 -18.70 -2.99 -33.92
CA ALA A 303 -19.89 -3.82 -33.81
C ALA A 303 -19.54 -5.27 -33.46
N ASP A 304 -18.59 -5.87 -34.21
CA ASP A 304 -18.16 -7.27 -33.99
C ASP A 304 -17.57 -7.47 -32.61
N LEU A 305 -16.81 -6.49 -32.07
CA LEU A 305 -16.26 -6.55 -30.72
C LEU A 305 -17.37 -6.50 -29.65
N ILE A 306 -18.39 -5.67 -29.85
CA ILE A 306 -19.55 -5.61 -28.94
C ILE A 306 -20.33 -6.92 -29.02
N GLU A 307 -20.65 -7.41 -30.19
CA GLU A 307 -21.38 -8.67 -30.40
C GLU A 307 -20.69 -9.86 -29.72
N ALA A 308 -19.36 -9.96 -29.87
CA ALA A 308 -18.60 -11.07 -29.28
C ALA A 308 -18.46 -11.02 -27.76
N HIS A 309 -18.52 -9.82 -27.13
CA HIS A 309 -18.06 -9.67 -25.75
C HIS A 309 -18.99 -8.89 -24.83
N ILE A 310 -20.15 -8.45 -25.28
CA ILE A 310 -21.05 -7.64 -24.46
C ILE A 310 -21.52 -8.41 -23.21
N ASP A 311 -21.81 -9.70 -23.35
CA ASP A 311 -22.31 -10.55 -22.25
C ASP A 311 -21.33 -10.66 -21.10
N GLU A 312 -20.02 -10.60 -21.37
CA GLU A 312 -18.96 -10.57 -20.36
C GLU A 312 -19.04 -9.32 -19.45
N THR A 313 -19.67 -8.26 -19.95
CA THR A 313 -19.83 -6.97 -19.23
C THR A 313 -21.17 -6.88 -18.50
N LEU A 314 -22.07 -7.83 -18.66
CA LEU A 314 -23.42 -7.84 -18.11
C LEU A 314 -23.58 -8.84 -16.94
N THR A 315 -22.50 -9.46 -16.47
CA THR A 315 -22.56 -10.46 -15.38
C THR A 315 -23.07 -9.83 -14.06
N PHE A 316 -22.83 -8.54 -13.85
CA PHE A 316 -23.25 -7.80 -12.66
C PHE A 316 -24.78 -7.81 -12.43
N TYR A 317 -25.58 -7.99 -13.48
CA TYR A 317 -27.04 -8.10 -13.36
C TYR A 317 -27.52 -9.31 -12.53
N ALA A 318 -26.66 -10.32 -12.33
CA ALA A 318 -26.96 -11.46 -11.48
C ALA A 318 -26.73 -11.20 -9.98
N PHE A 319 -26.50 -9.95 -9.59
CA PHE A 319 -26.24 -9.51 -8.23
C PHE A 319 -27.19 -8.38 -7.86
N PRO A 320 -27.35 -8.05 -6.56
CA PRO A 320 -28.27 -7.01 -6.12
C PRO A 320 -28.04 -5.66 -6.83
N ASP A 321 -29.10 -5.00 -7.22
CA ASP A 321 -29.08 -3.74 -7.98
C ASP A 321 -28.31 -2.60 -7.25
N SER A 322 -28.43 -2.55 -5.93
CA SER A 322 -27.68 -1.64 -5.08
C SER A 322 -26.16 -1.78 -5.20
N HIS A 323 -25.65 -2.93 -5.69
CA HIS A 323 -24.24 -3.20 -5.89
C HIS A 323 -23.73 -2.86 -7.29
N TRP A 324 -24.60 -2.85 -8.31
CA TRP A 324 -24.23 -2.74 -9.73
C TRP A 324 -23.20 -1.64 -10.06
N LEU A 325 -23.42 -0.43 -9.53
CA LEU A 325 -22.51 0.70 -9.77
C LEU A 325 -21.07 0.44 -9.30
N LYS A 326 -20.88 -0.44 -8.33
CA LYS A 326 -19.60 -0.72 -7.70
C LYS A 326 -18.90 -1.94 -8.29
N ILE A 327 -19.67 -2.92 -8.79
CA ILE A 327 -19.14 -4.21 -9.27
C ILE A 327 -19.00 -4.29 -10.79
N ARG A 328 -19.61 -3.38 -11.59
CA ARG A 328 -19.50 -3.38 -13.05
C ARG A 328 -18.19 -2.75 -13.57
N THR A 329 -17.36 -2.19 -12.69
CA THR A 329 -16.09 -1.55 -13.07
C THR A 329 -14.99 -1.88 -12.08
N ASN A 330 -13.74 -1.86 -12.54
CA ASN A 330 -12.54 -1.99 -11.71
C ASN A 330 -12.05 -0.64 -11.13
N ASN A 331 -12.87 0.40 -11.14
CA ASN A 331 -12.53 1.74 -10.68
C ASN A 331 -11.94 1.82 -9.27
N PRO A 332 -12.40 1.02 -8.27
CA PRO A 332 -11.82 1.03 -6.94
C PRO A 332 -10.32 0.68 -6.96
N LEU A 333 -9.95 -0.33 -7.73
CA LEU A 333 -8.57 -0.78 -7.88
C LEU A 333 -7.78 0.15 -8.83
N GLU A 334 -8.39 0.66 -9.90
CA GLU A 334 -7.74 1.63 -10.81
C GLU A 334 -7.25 2.88 -10.06
N ARG A 335 -7.98 3.37 -9.07
CA ARG A 335 -7.56 4.51 -8.24
C ARG A 335 -6.30 4.20 -7.43
N ILE A 336 -6.22 3.01 -6.87
CA ILE A 336 -5.04 2.51 -6.16
C ILE A 336 -3.86 2.39 -7.12
N MET A 337 -4.08 1.78 -8.30
CA MET A 337 -3.07 1.64 -9.34
C MET A 337 -2.52 2.99 -9.83
N LYS A 338 -3.39 3.98 -9.97
CA LYS A 338 -2.99 5.36 -10.32
C LYS A 338 -2.07 5.96 -9.25
N GLU A 339 -2.35 5.72 -7.98
CA GLU A 339 -1.53 6.20 -6.87
C GLU A 339 -0.17 5.49 -6.83
N ILE A 340 -0.11 4.18 -7.07
CA ILE A 340 1.14 3.43 -7.23
C ILE A 340 1.95 4.01 -8.39
N ARG A 341 1.34 4.20 -9.57
CA ARG A 341 2.00 4.80 -10.75
C ARG A 341 2.56 6.18 -10.48
N ARG A 342 1.79 7.04 -9.79
CA ARG A 342 2.24 8.38 -9.41
C ARG A 342 3.50 8.32 -8.57
N ARG A 343 3.55 7.39 -7.65
CA ARG A 343 4.66 7.20 -6.71
C ARG A 343 5.90 6.62 -7.39
N THR A 344 5.72 5.63 -8.22
CA THR A 344 6.81 4.90 -8.87
C THR A 344 7.43 5.66 -10.05
N ARG A 345 6.68 6.57 -10.70
CA ARG A 345 7.22 7.44 -11.76
C ARG A 345 8.41 8.28 -11.31
N VAL A 346 8.47 8.66 -10.04
CA VAL A 346 9.58 9.47 -9.48
C VAL A 346 10.88 8.68 -9.45
N VAL A 347 10.80 7.35 -9.38
CA VAL A 347 11.98 6.45 -9.32
C VAL A 347 12.58 6.23 -10.72
N GLY A 348 11.76 6.35 -11.78
CA GLY A 348 12.19 6.10 -13.15
C GLY A 348 12.33 4.61 -13.45
N ALA A 349 13.47 4.00 -13.12
CA ALA A 349 13.71 2.56 -13.22
C ALA A 349 14.18 2.00 -11.88
N PHE A 350 13.68 0.83 -11.51
CA PHE A 350 14.07 0.15 -10.27
C PHE A 350 15.31 -0.71 -10.49
N PRO A 351 16.22 -0.80 -9.50
CA PRO A 351 17.44 -1.62 -9.64
C PRO A 351 17.12 -3.12 -9.73
N ASP A 352 16.03 -3.55 -9.10
CA ASP A 352 15.56 -4.94 -9.07
C ASP A 352 14.03 -5.01 -8.88
N GLY A 353 13.45 -6.20 -9.08
CA GLY A 353 12.02 -6.45 -8.90
C GLY A 353 11.58 -6.31 -7.45
N GLN A 354 12.41 -6.73 -6.50
CA GLN A 354 12.09 -6.66 -5.08
C GLN A 354 11.93 -5.20 -4.60
N SER A 355 12.80 -4.29 -5.06
CA SER A 355 12.68 -2.86 -4.74
C SER A 355 11.39 -2.24 -5.28
N CYS A 356 11.00 -2.62 -6.50
CA CYS A 356 9.75 -2.21 -7.12
C CYS A 356 8.53 -2.73 -6.33
N LEU A 357 8.52 -4.02 -6.05
CA LEU A 357 7.47 -4.71 -5.31
C LEU A 357 7.31 -4.14 -3.90
N ASN A 358 8.43 -3.94 -3.18
CA ASN A 358 8.41 -3.41 -1.82
C ASN A 358 7.89 -1.98 -1.74
N LEU A 359 8.24 -1.11 -2.68
CA LEU A 359 7.70 0.26 -2.72
C LEU A 359 6.19 0.27 -2.99
N ALA A 360 5.74 -0.57 -3.94
CA ALA A 360 4.31 -0.69 -4.24
C ALA A 360 3.53 -1.30 -3.06
N ALA A 361 4.06 -2.37 -2.44
CA ALA A 361 3.47 -3.02 -1.28
C ALA A 361 3.42 -2.11 -0.05
N ALA A 362 4.47 -1.32 0.19
CA ALA A 362 4.49 -0.30 1.24
C ALA A 362 3.36 0.73 1.04
N ARG A 363 3.15 1.19 -0.20
CA ARG A 363 2.06 2.11 -0.51
C ARG A 363 0.69 1.48 -0.33
N LEU A 364 0.52 0.24 -0.75
CA LEU A 364 -0.73 -0.52 -0.55
C LEU A 364 -1.03 -0.71 0.94
N ARG A 365 -0.03 -1.07 1.75
CA ARG A 365 -0.17 -1.20 3.21
C ARG A 365 -0.63 0.12 3.85
N HIS A 366 -0.05 1.24 3.43
CA HIS A 366 -0.47 2.56 3.90
C HIS A 366 -1.94 2.87 3.53
N ILE A 367 -2.36 2.55 2.28
CA ILE A 367 -3.76 2.72 1.85
C ILE A 367 -4.68 1.81 2.67
N ALA A 368 -4.28 0.56 2.92
CA ALA A 368 -5.02 -0.40 3.73
C ALA A 368 -5.19 0.04 5.19
N GLY A 369 -4.31 0.89 5.73
CA GLY A 369 -4.45 1.51 7.07
C GLY A 369 -5.22 2.83 7.09
N SER A 370 -5.74 3.29 5.96
CA SER A 370 -6.45 4.57 5.83
C SER A 370 -7.98 4.42 5.84
N GLN A 371 -8.71 5.53 5.77
CA GLN A 371 -10.17 5.53 5.62
C GLN A 371 -10.67 4.74 4.40
N TRP A 372 -9.79 4.38 3.47
CA TRP A 372 -10.16 3.58 2.31
C TRP A 372 -10.69 2.20 2.71
N SER A 373 -10.12 1.55 3.72
CA SER A 373 -10.55 0.23 4.23
C SER A 373 -11.49 0.32 5.42
N THR A 374 -11.37 1.35 6.28
CA THR A 374 -12.16 1.48 7.51
C THR A 374 -13.58 2.04 7.29
N ARG A 375 -13.84 2.63 6.11
CA ARG A 375 -15.18 3.10 5.74
C ARG A 375 -15.95 2.00 5.04
N LYS A 376 -17.16 1.67 5.53
CA LYS A 376 -18.06 0.72 4.87
C LYS A 376 -18.30 1.15 3.42
N TYR A 377 -18.02 0.25 2.49
CA TYR A 377 -18.07 0.53 1.05
C TYR A 377 -19.43 0.21 0.45
N MET A 378 -20.05 -0.91 0.87
CA MET A 378 -21.38 -1.30 0.43
C MET A 378 -22.13 -2.04 1.55
N ASN A 379 -23.45 -2.08 1.44
CA ASN A 379 -24.28 -2.92 2.28
C ASN A 379 -24.35 -4.32 1.64
N MET A 380 -23.98 -5.36 2.37
CA MET A 380 -23.96 -6.74 1.85
C MET A 380 -25.24 -7.51 2.14
N ASP A 381 -26.16 -6.99 3.00
CA ASP A 381 -27.40 -7.67 3.35
C ASP A 381 -28.24 -8.13 2.14
N PRO A 382 -28.39 -7.33 1.05
CA PRO A 382 -29.13 -7.77 -0.12
C PRO A 382 -28.55 -9.02 -0.79
N LEU A 383 -27.21 -9.17 -0.81
CA LEU A 383 -26.55 -10.34 -1.40
C LEU A 383 -26.92 -11.62 -0.66
N TYR A 384 -26.98 -11.58 0.67
CA TYR A 384 -27.28 -12.74 1.50
C TYR A 384 -28.78 -13.04 1.59
N ALA A 385 -29.64 -12.01 1.52
CA ALA A 385 -31.10 -12.19 1.48
C ALA A 385 -31.55 -12.94 0.21
N GLU A 386 -30.97 -12.65 -0.95
CA GLU A 386 -31.26 -13.35 -2.19
C GLU A 386 -30.84 -14.84 -2.14
N GLN A 387 -29.69 -15.15 -1.52
CA GLN A 387 -29.21 -16.52 -1.36
C GLN A 387 -30.13 -17.37 -0.47
N THR A 388 -30.66 -16.78 0.61
CA THR A 388 -31.57 -17.49 1.51
C THR A 388 -32.91 -17.81 0.82
N SER A 389 -33.36 -16.92 -0.07
CA SER A 389 -34.60 -17.10 -0.84
C SER A 389 -34.46 -18.19 -1.91
N THR A 390 -33.28 -18.36 -2.49
CA THR A 390 -33.01 -19.39 -3.53
C THR A 390 -32.87 -20.80 -2.96
N HIS A 391 -32.34 -20.93 -1.74
CA HIS A 391 -32.23 -22.22 -1.06
C HIS A 391 -33.56 -22.70 -0.42
N GLY A 392 -34.46 -21.77 -0.08
CA GLY A 392 -35.81 -22.12 0.44
C GLY A 392 -36.80 -22.57 -0.62
N ALA A 393 -36.52 -22.43 -1.91
CA ALA A 393 -37.40 -22.82 -3.02
C ALA A 393 -37.10 -24.22 -3.58
N VAL A 394 -36.09 -24.90 -3.05
CA VAL A 394 -35.64 -26.25 -3.49
C VAL A 394 -35.85 -27.31 -2.41
N ALA A 395 -36.52 -27.00 -1.30
CA ALA A 395 -36.86 -27.92 -0.21
C ALA A 395 -38.33 -28.38 -0.28
#